data_c75a5960ed882becc65bee601cefbc97
#
_entry.id   c75a5960ed882becc65bee601cefbc97
#
_cell.length_a   1.000
_cell.length_b   1.000
_cell.length_c   1.000
_cell.angle_alpha   90.00
_cell.angle_beta   90.00
_cell.angle_gamma   90.00
#
_symmetry.space_group_name_H-M   'P 1'
#
loop_
_entity.id
_entity.type
_entity.pdbx_description
1 polymer ?
#
loop_
_entity_poly.entity_id
_entity_poly.type
_entity_poly.pdbx_seq_one_letter_code
_entity_poly.pdbx_strand_id
1 'polypeptide(L)'
;MVFFKESALDDIEQIFIGLLEWHTKDNQQLLMTFDEVWNYRNDLFNVGNSLNTLSYNTKAQYEMHKKYGQYVYRYDRNQRTQWYFIYDKIDEDIFINKIISNYLTVS
;
A
#
# COMPACT_ATOMS: atom_id res chain seq x y z
N MET A 1 -17.63 2.89 4.49
CA MET A 1 -16.77 3.94 3.91
C MET A 1 -15.32 3.65 4.23
N VAL A 2 -14.41 4.02 3.36
CA VAL A 2 -12.97 3.80 3.57
C VAL A 2 -12.30 5.13 3.88
N PHE A 3 -11.50 5.13 4.95
CA PHE A 3 -10.70 6.29 5.35
C PHE A 3 -9.23 5.91 5.35
N PHE A 4 -8.40 6.73 4.69
CA PHE A 4 -6.95 6.61 4.77
C PHE A 4 -6.48 7.49 5.92
N LYS A 5 -5.86 6.88 6.93
CA LYS A 5 -5.24 7.67 8.00
C LYS A 5 -4.02 8.40 7.46
N GLU A 6 -3.63 9.46 8.15
CA GLU A 6 -2.49 10.28 7.75
C GLU A 6 -1.23 9.45 7.55
N SER A 7 -0.98 8.48 8.42
CA SER A 7 0.17 7.57 8.28
C SER A 7 0.15 6.79 6.98
N ALA A 8 -1.03 6.33 6.55
CA ALA A 8 -1.16 5.60 5.28
C ALA A 8 -0.99 6.54 4.08
N LEU A 9 -1.50 7.76 4.17
CA LEU A 9 -1.30 8.77 3.13
C LEU A 9 0.18 9.11 2.98
N ASP A 10 0.88 9.26 4.11
CA ASP A 10 2.32 9.50 4.10
C ASP A 10 3.07 8.34 3.46
N ASP A 11 2.66 7.11 3.73
CA ASP A 11 3.25 5.92 3.12
C ASP A 11 3.13 6.00 1.59
N ILE A 12 1.96 6.33 1.07
CA ILE A 12 1.74 6.43 -0.38
C ILE A 12 2.62 7.53 -0.97
N GLU A 13 2.72 8.67 -0.31
CA GLU A 13 3.58 9.76 -0.78
C GLU A 13 5.07 9.35 -0.78
N GLN A 14 5.53 8.64 0.25
CA GLN A 14 6.89 8.15 0.31
C GLN A 14 7.17 7.09 -0.76
N ILE A 15 6.20 6.23 -1.04
CA ILE A 15 6.30 5.25 -2.12
C ILE A 15 6.43 5.96 -3.46
N PHE A 16 5.60 6.97 -3.70
CA PHE A 16 5.63 7.75 -4.94
C PHE A 16 6.97 8.46 -5.13
N ILE A 17 7.45 9.14 -4.09
CA ILE A 17 8.74 9.84 -4.11
C ILE A 17 9.88 8.84 -4.35
N GLY A 18 9.85 7.71 -3.66
CA GLY A 18 10.86 6.67 -3.82
C GLY A 18 10.93 6.11 -5.22
N LEU A 19 9.78 5.89 -5.85
CA LEU A 19 9.72 5.41 -7.24
C LEU A 19 10.27 6.46 -8.20
N LEU A 20 9.92 7.73 -8.01
CA LEU A 20 10.46 8.81 -8.84
C LEU A 20 11.98 8.92 -8.70
N GLU A 21 12.48 8.90 -7.48
CA GLU A 21 13.93 9.00 -7.23
C GLU A 21 14.68 7.82 -7.84
N TRP A 22 14.14 6.61 -7.67
CA TRP A 22 14.78 5.41 -8.19
C TRP A 22 14.90 5.44 -9.71
N HIS A 23 13.84 5.88 -10.39
CA HIS A 23 13.82 5.94 -11.85
C HIS A 23 14.61 7.12 -12.42
N THR A 24 14.86 8.16 -11.64
CA THR A 24 15.64 9.30 -12.08
C THR A 24 17.14 9.18 -11.76
N LYS A 25 17.51 8.38 -10.76
CA LYS A 25 18.91 8.20 -10.38
C LYS A 25 19.74 7.46 -11.42
N ASP A 26 19.12 6.52 -12.11
CA ASP A 26 19.79 5.77 -13.18
C ASP A 26 19.56 6.52 -14.49
N ASN A 27 20.39 7.51 -14.75
CA ASN A 27 20.30 8.39 -15.92
C ASN A 27 20.29 7.64 -17.26
N GLN A 28 20.22 6.32 -17.26
CA GLN A 28 20.43 5.54 -18.47
C GLN A 28 19.15 4.96 -19.04
N GLN A 29 18.15 4.65 -18.20
CA GLN A 29 16.84 4.20 -18.67
C GLN A 29 15.80 4.48 -17.62
N LEU A 30 14.82 5.28 -17.99
CA LEU A 30 13.60 5.37 -17.21
C LEU A 30 12.87 4.04 -17.33
N LEU A 31 12.93 3.23 -16.26
CA LEU A 31 12.18 1.98 -16.20
C LEU A 31 10.68 2.23 -16.20
N MET A 32 10.26 3.42 -15.76
CA MET A 32 8.88 3.87 -15.80
C MET A 32 8.85 5.36 -16.13
N THR A 33 7.84 5.77 -16.87
CA THR A 33 7.59 7.20 -17.11
C THR A 33 6.96 7.81 -15.86
N PHE A 34 6.93 9.15 -15.78
CA PHE A 34 6.22 9.85 -14.73
C PHE A 34 4.75 9.43 -14.66
N ASP A 35 4.10 9.30 -15.83
CA ASP A 35 2.70 8.90 -15.87
C ASP A 35 2.49 7.50 -15.32
N GLU A 36 3.42 6.58 -15.60
CA GLU A 36 3.35 5.22 -15.05
C GLU A 36 3.51 5.21 -13.53
N VAL A 37 4.42 6.02 -12.99
CA VAL A 37 4.61 6.16 -11.54
C VAL A 37 3.36 6.78 -10.92
N TRP A 38 2.78 7.79 -11.57
CA TRP A 38 1.54 8.42 -11.12
C TRP A 38 0.39 7.41 -11.10
N ASN A 39 0.27 6.59 -12.16
CA ASN A 39 -0.74 5.54 -12.22
C ASN A 39 -0.53 4.47 -11.15
N TYR A 40 0.72 4.16 -10.83
CA TYR A 40 1.05 3.24 -9.74
C TYR A 40 0.49 3.77 -8.41
N ARG A 41 0.71 5.05 -8.14
CA ARG A 41 0.17 5.71 -6.96
C ARG A 41 -1.37 5.60 -6.92
N ASN A 42 -2.01 5.89 -8.04
CA ASN A 42 -3.46 5.82 -8.15
C ASN A 42 -3.99 4.41 -7.95
N ASP A 43 -3.27 3.40 -8.42
CA ASP A 43 -3.63 2.00 -8.20
C ASP A 43 -3.66 1.65 -6.71
N LEU A 44 -2.70 2.14 -5.93
CA LEU A 44 -2.67 1.91 -4.49
C LEU A 44 -3.91 2.53 -3.81
N PHE A 45 -4.30 3.74 -4.22
CA PHE A 45 -5.52 4.37 -3.72
C PHE A 45 -6.76 3.57 -4.09
N ASN A 46 -6.83 3.10 -5.33
CA ASN A 46 -7.97 2.32 -5.81
C ASN A 46 -8.11 1.00 -5.07
N VAL A 47 -7.00 0.32 -4.82
CA VAL A 47 -7.01 -0.92 -4.04
C VAL A 47 -7.50 -0.64 -2.62
N GLY A 48 -6.97 0.39 -1.97
CA GLY A 48 -7.40 0.77 -0.63
C GLY A 48 -8.89 1.07 -0.57
N ASN A 49 -9.40 1.84 -1.54
CA ASN A 49 -10.81 2.20 -1.59
C ASN A 49 -11.73 1.01 -1.83
N SER A 50 -11.22 -0.10 -2.33
CA SER A 50 -12.01 -1.31 -2.58
C SER A 50 -12.11 -2.23 -1.36
N LEU A 51 -11.42 -1.94 -0.26
CA LEU A 51 -11.39 -2.83 0.90
C LEU A 51 -12.75 -3.03 1.55
N ASN A 52 -13.67 -2.08 1.40
CA ASN A 52 -15.02 -2.21 1.93
C ASN A 52 -15.90 -3.16 1.11
N THR A 53 -15.42 -3.63 -0.04
CA THR A 53 -16.16 -4.59 -0.89
C THR A 53 -15.74 -6.03 -0.66
N LEU A 54 -14.76 -6.27 0.21
CA LEU A 54 -14.27 -7.62 0.49
C LEU A 54 -15.36 -8.45 1.17
N SER A 55 -15.51 -9.71 0.73
CA SER A 55 -16.47 -10.64 1.32
C SER A 55 -16.05 -11.08 2.74
N TYR A 56 -14.76 -11.03 3.04
CA TYR A 56 -14.24 -11.32 4.37
C TYR A 56 -12.94 -10.53 4.61
N ASN A 57 -12.59 -10.37 5.89
CA ASN A 57 -11.39 -9.64 6.28
C ASN A 57 -10.39 -10.60 6.92
N THR A 58 -9.15 -10.58 6.43
CA THR A 58 -8.09 -11.45 6.92
C THR A 58 -7.39 -10.80 8.10
N LYS A 59 -7.36 -11.49 9.24
CA LYS A 59 -6.67 -10.98 10.43
C LYS A 59 -5.17 -10.91 10.21
N ALA A 60 -4.55 -9.86 10.72
CA ALA A 60 -3.11 -9.74 10.74
C ALA A 60 -2.52 -10.81 11.65
N GLN A 61 -1.54 -11.57 11.13
CA GLN A 61 -0.90 -12.68 11.86
C GLN A 61 0.54 -12.37 12.25
N TYR A 62 1.23 -11.59 11.43
CA TYR A 62 2.63 -11.25 11.68
C TYR A 62 2.73 -10.06 12.63
N GLU A 63 3.69 -10.10 13.54
CA GLU A 63 3.89 -9.01 14.51
C GLU A 63 4.06 -7.65 13.84
N MET A 64 4.75 -7.62 12.70
CA MET A 64 4.89 -6.41 11.88
C MET A 64 3.57 -5.80 11.47
N HIS A 65 2.58 -6.65 11.16
CA HIS A 65 1.27 -6.19 10.74
C HIS A 65 0.39 -5.87 11.94
N LYS A 66 0.42 -6.73 12.96
CA LYS A 66 -0.43 -6.58 14.15
C LYS A 66 -0.26 -5.24 14.85
N LYS A 67 0.94 -4.70 14.85
CA LYS A 67 1.20 -3.42 15.52
C LYS A 67 0.54 -2.23 14.82
N TYR A 68 0.11 -2.41 13.57
CA TYR A 68 -0.53 -1.34 12.81
C TYR A 68 -2.04 -1.49 12.67
N GLY A 69 -2.58 -2.70 12.86
CA GLY A 69 -4.02 -2.88 12.75
C GLY A 69 -4.46 -4.33 12.90
N GLN A 70 -5.78 -4.52 12.86
CA GLN A 70 -6.42 -5.82 13.09
C GLN A 70 -6.40 -6.71 11.86
N TYR A 71 -6.46 -6.12 10.69
CA TYR A 71 -6.62 -6.82 9.41
C TYR A 71 -5.57 -6.42 8.42
N VAL A 72 -5.31 -7.33 7.47
CA VAL A 72 -4.36 -7.09 6.39
C VAL A 72 -4.96 -7.55 5.07
N TYR A 73 -4.75 -6.76 4.02
CA TYR A 73 -5.06 -7.14 2.66
C TYR A 73 -3.79 -7.14 1.84
N ARG A 74 -3.48 -8.28 1.21
CA ARG A 74 -2.31 -8.38 0.34
C ARG A 74 -2.71 -8.08 -1.10
N TYR A 75 -2.10 -7.07 -1.68
CA TYR A 75 -2.25 -6.72 -3.08
C TYR A 75 -1.00 -7.17 -3.83
N ASP A 76 -1.17 -8.17 -4.71
CA ASP A 76 -0.09 -8.65 -5.56
C ASP A 76 -0.06 -7.78 -6.83
N ARG A 77 0.85 -6.83 -6.87
CA ARG A 77 0.99 -5.99 -8.05
C ARG A 77 1.59 -6.77 -9.22
N ASN A 78 2.57 -7.62 -8.90
CA ASN A 78 3.17 -8.56 -9.82
C ASN A 78 3.78 -9.71 -9.01
N GLN A 79 4.51 -10.62 -9.66
CA GLN A 79 5.07 -11.79 -8.97
C GLN A 79 6.10 -11.43 -7.91
N ARG A 80 6.74 -10.27 -8.03
CA ARG A 80 7.83 -9.86 -7.14
C ARG A 80 7.42 -8.83 -6.10
N THR A 81 6.32 -8.12 -6.32
CA THR A 81 5.94 -6.99 -5.48
C THR A 81 4.56 -7.21 -4.90
N GLN A 82 4.50 -7.29 -3.59
CA GLN A 82 3.26 -7.35 -2.83
C GLN A 82 3.17 -6.14 -1.92
N TRP A 83 1.98 -5.57 -1.84
CA TRP A 83 1.67 -4.46 -0.94
C TRP A 83 0.70 -4.94 0.11
N TYR A 84 0.95 -4.61 1.36
CA TYR A 84 0.12 -4.99 2.50
C TYR A 84 -0.58 -3.75 3.01
N PHE A 85 -1.91 -3.76 2.93
CA PHE A 85 -2.76 -2.70 3.47
C PHE A 85 -3.23 -3.16 4.82
N ILE A 86 -2.77 -2.48 5.87
CA ILE A 86 -3.09 -2.86 7.25
C ILE A 86 -4.13 -1.88 7.75
N TYR A 87 -5.25 -2.43 8.21
CA TYR A 87 -6.41 -1.61 8.50
C TYR A 87 -7.18 -2.13 9.71
N ASP A 88 -8.00 -1.24 10.26
CA ASP A 88 -9.01 -1.58 11.26
C ASP A 88 -10.39 -1.46 10.63
N LYS A 89 -11.31 -2.26 11.12
CA LYS A 89 -12.71 -2.17 10.73
C LYS A 89 -13.55 -1.89 11.97
N ILE A 90 -14.29 -0.80 11.93
CA ILE A 90 -15.21 -0.42 13.02
C ILE A 90 -16.57 -0.28 12.37
N ASP A 91 -17.49 -1.17 12.74
CA ASP A 91 -18.79 -1.32 12.09
C ASP A 91 -18.59 -1.58 10.59
N GLU A 92 -19.05 -0.70 9.71
CA GLU A 92 -18.88 -0.85 8.27
C GLU A 92 -17.76 0.02 7.71
N ASP A 93 -17.09 0.78 8.58
CA ASP A 93 -16.03 1.69 8.16
C ASP A 93 -14.66 1.04 8.25
N ILE A 94 -13.84 1.31 7.25
CA ILE A 94 -12.47 0.82 7.17
C ILE A 94 -11.50 1.98 7.34
N PHE A 95 -10.54 1.79 8.23
CA PHE A 95 -9.50 2.78 8.51
C PHE A 95 -8.16 2.17 8.14
N ILE A 96 -7.58 2.64 7.03
CA ILE A 96 -6.27 2.15 6.57
C ILE A 96 -5.18 2.88 7.33
N ASN A 97 -4.41 2.13 8.10
CA ASN A 97 -3.40 2.66 9.03
C ASN A 97 -2.00 2.67 8.43
N LYS A 98 -1.67 1.67 7.62
CA LYS A 98 -0.30 1.48 7.13
C LYS A 98 -0.31 0.74 5.80
N ILE A 99 0.62 1.12 4.91
CA ILE A 99 0.83 0.44 3.63
C ILE A 99 2.31 0.14 3.53
N ILE A 100 2.67 -1.15 3.47
CA ILE A 100 4.07 -1.58 3.39
C ILE A 100 4.22 -2.64 2.30
N SER A 101 5.41 -2.69 1.70
CA SER A 101 5.72 -3.70 0.70
C SER A 101 6.45 -4.89 1.33
N ASN A 102 6.51 -5.99 0.59
CA ASN A 102 7.30 -7.16 0.99
C ASN A 102 8.79 -6.84 1.09
N TYR A 103 9.27 -5.82 0.40
CA TYR A 103 10.67 -5.39 0.49
C TYR A 103 10.98 -4.71 1.82
N LEU A 104 10.01 -4.04 2.42
CA LEU A 104 10.17 -3.36 3.70
C LEU A 104 10.05 -4.31 4.89
N THR A 105 9.51 -5.50 4.68
CA THR A 105 9.31 -6.47 5.76
C THR A 105 10.52 -7.36 6.01
N VAL A 106 11.58 -7.23 5.21
CA VAL A 106 12.75 -8.12 5.26
C VAL A 106 13.87 -7.56 6.11
N SER A 107 13.74 -6.36 6.59
CA SER A 107 14.76 -5.74 7.44
C SER A 107 14.71 -6.23 8.87
#